data_e06c0298d2890efbbdf54cbe97daf314
#
_entry.id   e06c0298d2890efbbdf54cbe97daf314
#
_cell.length_a   1.000
_cell.length_b   1.000
_cell.length_c   1.000
_cell.angle_alpha   90.00
_cell.angle_beta   90.00
_cell.angle_gamma   90.00
#
_symmetry.space_group_name_H-M   'P 1'
#
loop_
_entity.id
_entity.type
_entity.pdbx_description
1 polymer ?
#
loop_
_entity_poly.entity_id
_entity_poly.type
_entity_poly.pdbx_seq_one_letter_code
_entity_poly.pdbx_strand_id
1 'polypeptide(L)'
;MLHQVFVAIELGHYALAGMALSSIIEYMLALDVGYDRYKIQRMIDDFKNHVGKISISEEGLLPAFELEGFLTNFSLETKGFGKEKQPQFVNRHWVAHGRMHSDLTKVDVYQMLCAIYALDVVIETEQRVLIGYDK
;
A
#
# COMPACT_ATOMS: atom_id res chain seq x y z
N MET A 1 -13.86 -6.67 -7.08
CA MET A 1 -12.41 -6.45 -7.37
C MET A 1 -11.51 -7.45 -6.66
N LEU A 2 -11.53 -7.61 -5.33
CA LEU A 2 -10.66 -8.57 -4.61
C LEU A 2 -10.83 -10.03 -5.08
N HIS A 3 -12.03 -10.50 -5.37
CA HIS A 3 -12.24 -11.84 -5.92
C HIS A 3 -11.45 -12.08 -7.22
N GLN A 4 -11.44 -11.10 -8.13
CA GLN A 4 -10.68 -11.18 -9.38
C GLN A 4 -9.16 -11.21 -9.15
N VAL A 5 -8.68 -10.51 -8.11
CA VAL A 5 -7.27 -10.56 -7.69
C VAL A 5 -6.90 -11.97 -7.24
N PHE A 6 -7.72 -12.62 -6.40
CA PHE A 6 -7.46 -13.99 -5.96
C PHE A 6 -7.45 -14.99 -7.12
N VAL A 7 -8.38 -14.87 -8.06
CA VAL A 7 -8.37 -15.68 -9.28
C VAL A 7 -7.10 -15.47 -10.09
N ALA A 8 -6.64 -14.23 -10.24
CA ALA A 8 -5.41 -13.92 -10.96
C ALA A 8 -4.18 -14.54 -10.24
N ILE A 9 -4.14 -14.52 -8.92
CA ILE A 9 -3.08 -15.14 -8.11
C ILE A 9 -3.07 -16.66 -8.30
N GLU A 10 -4.22 -17.31 -8.23
CA GLU A 10 -4.36 -18.76 -8.43
C GLU A 10 -3.90 -19.20 -9.83
N LEU A 11 -4.15 -18.38 -10.84
CA LEU A 11 -3.73 -18.61 -12.22
C LEU A 11 -2.27 -18.21 -12.49
N GLY A 12 -1.54 -17.68 -11.49
CA GLY A 12 -0.15 -17.22 -11.65
C GLY A 12 0.00 -15.90 -12.40
N HIS A 13 -1.08 -15.13 -12.58
CA HIS A 13 -1.07 -13.82 -13.24
C HIS A 13 -0.67 -12.70 -12.26
N TYR A 14 0.52 -12.78 -11.69
CA TYR A 14 0.98 -11.89 -10.62
C TYR A 14 1.07 -10.42 -11.04
N ALA A 15 1.44 -10.14 -12.29
CA ALA A 15 1.48 -8.76 -12.79
C ALA A 15 0.08 -8.13 -12.78
N LEU A 16 -0.95 -8.85 -13.20
CA LEU A 16 -2.33 -8.38 -13.20
C LEU A 16 -2.84 -8.19 -11.77
N ALA A 17 -2.57 -9.15 -10.88
CA ALA A 17 -2.91 -9.06 -9.47
C ALA A 17 -2.23 -7.84 -8.82
N GLY A 18 -0.94 -7.62 -9.07
CA GLY A 18 -0.18 -6.50 -8.52
C GLY A 18 -0.69 -5.14 -8.98
N MET A 19 -1.07 -4.99 -10.25
CA MET A 19 -1.70 -3.75 -10.74
C MET A 19 -3.02 -3.44 -10.01
N ALA A 20 -3.86 -4.44 -9.83
CA ALA A 20 -5.13 -4.27 -9.11
C ALA A 20 -4.90 -3.95 -7.61
N LEU A 21 -3.97 -4.63 -6.95
CA LEU A 21 -3.61 -4.38 -5.55
C LEU A 21 -3.00 -2.99 -5.36
N SER A 22 -2.16 -2.53 -6.29
CA SER A 22 -1.62 -1.17 -6.27
C SER A 22 -2.74 -0.12 -6.25
N SER A 23 -3.76 -0.31 -7.10
CA SER A 23 -4.92 0.58 -7.15
C SER A 23 -5.75 0.53 -5.86
N ILE A 24 -5.84 -0.64 -5.21
CA ILE A 24 -6.55 -0.79 -3.92
C ILE A 24 -5.80 -0.03 -2.82
N ILE A 25 -4.48 -0.16 -2.74
CA ILE A 25 -3.66 0.57 -1.76
C ILE A 25 -3.84 2.09 -1.93
N GLU A 26 -3.76 2.59 -3.16
CA GLU A 26 -3.98 4.01 -3.44
C GLU A 26 -5.38 4.47 -3.05
N TYR A 27 -6.39 3.66 -3.31
CA TYR A 27 -7.77 3.96 -2.94
C TYR A 27 -7.96 4.02 -1.41
N MET A 28 -7.39 3.07 -0.67
CA MET A 28 -7.47 3.06 0.80
C MET A 28 -6.79 4.29 1.41
N LEU A 29 -5.61 4.65 0.92
CA LEU A 29 -4.92 5.87 1.34
C LEU A 29 -5.75 7.13 1.03
N ALA A 30 -6.39 7.19 -0.15
CA ALA A 30 -7.24 8.31 -0.53
C ALA A 30 -8.51 8.42 0.33
N LEU A 31 -9.06 7.29 0.79
CA LEU A 31 -10.20 7.29 1.71
C LEU A 31 -9.83 7.87 3.08
N ASP A 32 -8.63 7.55 3.57
CA ASP A 32 -8.14 7.99 4.86
C ASP A 32 -7.81 9.50 4.89
N VAL A 33 -7.00 9.96 3.94
CA VAL A 33 -6.48 11.34 3.92
C VAL A 33 -7.29 12.32 3.07
N GLY A 34 -8.34 11.84 2.39
CA GLY A 34 -9.22 12.62 1.51
C GLY A 34 -8.81 12.62 0.04
N TYR A 35 -9.82 12.71 -0.83
CA TYR A 35 -9.67 12.60 -2.29
C TYR A 35 -9.00 13.81 -2.99
N ASP A 36 -8.75 14.90 -2.29
CA ASP A 36 -8.19 16.13 -2.87
C ASP A 36 -6.69 16.03 -3.23
N ARG A 37 -6.09 14.86 -3.06
CA ARG A 37 -4.65 14.68 -3.19
C ARG A 37 -4.31 13.75 -4.34
N TYR A 38 -3.81 14.32 -5.43
CA TYR A 38 -3.43 13.59 -6.64
C TYR A 38 -2.02 12.97 -6.60
N LYS A 39 -1.22 13.25 -5.57
CA LYS A 39 0.15 12.74 -5.46
C LYS A 39 0.22 11.68 -4.37
N ILE A 40 0.46 10.43 -4.78
CA ILE A 40 0.59 9.29 -3.85
C ILE A 40 1.59 9.56 -2.71
N GLN A 41 2.72 10.22 -3.01
CA GLN A 41 3.71 10.55 -1.99
C GLN A 41 3.11 11.44 -0.89
N ARG A 42 2.30 12.44 -1.26
CA ARG A 42 1.64 13.30 -0.27
C ARG A 42 0.61 12.54 0.56
N MET A 43 -0.14 11.64 -0.07
CA MET A 43 -1.10 10.81 0.66
C MET A 43 -0.38 9.93 1.69
N ILE A 44 0.75 9.35 1.33
CA ILE A 44 1.58 8.55 2.24
C ILE A 44 2.17 9.41 3.36
N ASP A 45 2.67 10.59 3.06
CA ASP A 45 3.23 11.50 4.07
C ASP A 45 2.13 11.98 5.04
N ASP A 46 0.94 12.29 4.55
CA ASP A 46 -0.20 12.67 5.37
C ASP A 46 -0.69 11.48 6.22
N PHE A 47 -0.77 10.29 5.66
CA PHE A 47 -1.08 9.07 6.38
C PHE A 47 -0.07 8.81 7.53
N LYS A 48 1.23 8.88 7.25
CA LYS A 48 2.28 8.73 8.29
C LYS A 48 2.16 9.78 9.38
N ASN A 49 1.85 11.01 9.02
CA ASN A 49 1.62 12.09 10.00
C ASN A 49 0.37 11.86 10.85
N HIS A 50 -0.66 11.26 10.28
CA HIS A 50 -1.87 10.86 10.98
C HIS A 50 -1.55 9.75 11.99
N VAL A 51 -1.00 8.66 11.52
CA VAL A 51 -0.61 7.50 12.35
C VAL A 51 0.34 7.91 13.49
N GLY A 52 1.29 8.80 13.23
CA GLY A 52 2.21 9.30 14.26
C GLY A 52 1.58 10.16 15.36
N LYS A 53 0.35 10.64 15.17
CA LYS A 53 -0.41 11.43 16.16
C LYS A 53 -1.37 10.60 17.00
N ILE A 54 -1.65 9.38 16.57
CA ILE A 54 -2.58 8.49 17.25
C ILE A 54 -1.80 7.65 18.24
N SER A 55 -2.33 7.52 19.46
CA SER A 55 -1.86 6.48 20.39
C SER A 55 -2.31 5.13 19.86
N ILE A 56 -1.50 4.54 18.96
CA ILE A 56 -1.77 3.22 18.42
C ILE A 56 -1.70 2.22 19.57
N SER A 57 -2.74 1.39 19.73
CA SER A 57 -2.70 0.26 20.65
C SER A 57 -1.53 -0.66 20.34
N GLU A 58 -1.05 -1.42 21.34
CA GLU A 58 0.06 -2.37 21.14
C GLU A 58 -0.20 -3.33 19.96
N GLU A 59 -1.47 -3.70 19.72
CA GLU A 59 -1.90 -4.56 18.62
C GLU A 59 -1.73 -3.92 17.23
N GLY A 60 -1.87 -2.60 17.13
CA GLY A 60 -1.72 -1.85 15.87
C GLY A 60 -0.28 -1.41 15.57
N LEU A 61 0.61 -1.45 16.57
CA LEU A 61 1.94 -0.88 16.46
C LEU A 61 2.81 -1.62 15.42
N LEU A 62 2.82 -2.95 15.46
CA LEU A 62 3.61 -3.77 14.55
C LEU A 62 3.14 -3.63 13.10
N PRO A 63 1.83 -3.78 12.79
CA PRO A 63 1.32 -3.51 11.46
C PRO A 63 1.65 -2.10 10.94
N ALA A 64 1.62 -1.08 11.79
CA ALA A 64 1.95 0.29 11.41
C ALA A 64 3.41 0.45 10.99
N PHE A 65 4.36 -0.15 11.71
CA PHE A 65 5.78 -0.13 11.35
C PHE A 65 6.08 -0.87 10.05
N GLU A 66 5.52 -2.06 9.87
CA GLU A 66 5.69 -2.84 8.64
C GLU A 66 5.11 -2.10 7.43
N LEU A 67 3.94 -1.49 7.61
CA LEU A 67 3.28 -0.68 6.60
C LEU A 67 4.11 0.55 6.21
N GLU A 68 4.72 1.24 7.17
CA GLU A 68 5.56 2.40 6.90
C GLU A 68 6.76 2.03 6.00
N GLY A 69 7.43 0.92 6.30
CA GLY A 69 8.51 0.41 5.48
C GLY A 69 8.07 0.07 4.05
N PHE A 70 6.94 -0.62 3.92
CA PHE A 70 6.37 -0.96 2.62
C PHE A 70 6.00 0.31 1.82
N LEU A 71 5.25 1.24 2.41
CA LEU A 71 4.78 2.45 1.73
C LEU A 71 5.94 3.36 1.29
N THR A 72 7.02 3.41 2.06
CA THR A 72 8.23 4.15 1.70
C THR A 72 8.83 3.63 0.39
N ASN A 73 8.98 2.32 0.27
CA ASN A 73 9.51 1.69 -0.95
C ASN A 73 8.51 1.77 -2.11
N PHE A 74 7.23 1.55 -1.82
CA PHE A 74 6.14 1.57 -2.79
C PHE A 74 6.02 2.91 -3.51
N SER A 75 6.21 4.02 -2.79
CA SER A 75 6.07 5.39 -3.31
C SER A 75 7.36 6.03 -3.80
N LEU A 76 8.51 5.36 -3.65
CA LEU A 76 9.80 5.93 -4.01
C LEU A 76 9.80 6.43 -5.45
N GLU A 77 10.15 7.70 -5.63
CA GLU A 77 10.22 8.31 -6.96
C GLU A 77 11.31 7.63 -7.81
N THR A 78 10.96 7.34 -9.05
CA THR A 78 11.85 6.69 -9.99
C THR A 78 12.23 7.64 -11.12
N LYS A 79 13.46 7.52 -11.62
CA LYS A 79 13.93 8.24 -12.80
C LYS A 79 13.21 7.73 -14.05
N GLY A 80 13.22 8.52 -15.11
CA GLY A 80 12.55 8.20 -16.37
C GLY A 80 12.99 6.84 -16.98
N PHE A 81 12.21 6.33 -17.93
CA PHE A 81 12.45 5.05 -18.60
C PHE A 81 13.91 4.88 -19.05
N GLY A 82 14.48 3.71 -18.76
CA GLY A 82 15.83 3.33 -19.17
C GLY A 82 16.98 4.00 -18.42
N LYS A 83 16.67 4.84 -17.40
CA LYS A 83 17.69 5.58 -16.64
C LYS A 83 18.09 4.94 -15.33
N GLU A 84 17.42 3.90 -14.91
CA GLU A 84 17.70 3.17 -13.66
C GLU A 84 17.35 1.68 -13.77
N LYS A 85 17.93 0.89 -12.89
CA LYS A 85 17.62 -0.53 -12.76
C LYS A 85 16.30 -0.70 -12.02
N GLN A 86 15.63 -1.81 -12.31
CA GLN A 86 14.44 -2.22 -11.58
C GLN A 86 14.73 -2.32 -10.08
N PRO A 87 13.88 -1.73 -9.20
CA PRO A 87 14.03 -1.88 -7.76
C PRO A 87 13.80 -3.35 -7.33
N GLN A 88 14.44 -3.74 -6.23
CA GLN A 88 14.29 -5.09 -5.64
C GLN A 88 13.04 -5.23 -4.77
N PHE A 89 12.18 -4.22 -4.74
CA PHE A 89 10.95 -4.16 -3.97
C PHE A 89 9.80 -3.67 -4.84
N VAL A 90 8.57 -3.95 -4.43
CA VAL A 90 7.39 -3.49 -5.14
C VAL A 90 7.35 -1.96 -5.14
N ASN A 91 7.36 -1.39 -6.33
CA ASN A 91 7.30 0.04 -6.54
C ASN A 91 6.12 0.41 -7.45
N ARG A 92 5.28 1.33 -7.00
CA ARG A 92 4.06 1.73 -7.70
C ARG A 92 4.32 2.21 -9.13
N HIS A 93 5.35 3.04 -9.33
CA HIS A 93 5.67 3.55 -10.67
C HIS A 93 6.02 2.45 -11.65
N TRP A 94 6.77 1.45 -11.19
CA TRP A 94 7.14 0.30 -12.01
C TRP A 94 5.93 -0.59 -12.30
N VAL A 95 5.07 -0.81 -11.31
CA VAL A 95 3.84 -1.59 -11.48
C VAL A 95 2.87 -0.87 -12.40
N ALA A 96 2.54 0.39 -12.13
CA ALA A 96 1.54 1.16 -12.87
C ALA A 96 1.92 1.42 -14.33
N HIS A 97 3.21 1.55 -14.61
CA HIS A 97 3.70 1.76 -15.99
C HIS A 97 4.11 0.47 -16.70
N GLY A 98 3.77 -0.69 -16.16
CA GLY A 98 4.07 -1.98 -16.76
C GLY A 98 5.57 -2.29 -16.86
N ARG A 99 6.40 -1.64 -16.04
CA ARG A 99 7.85 -1.85 -16.04
C ARG A 99 8.26 -3.14 -15.32
N MET A 100 7.44 -3.59 -14.36
CA MET A 100 7.62 -4.85 -13.63
C MET A 100 6.84 -6.02 -14.24
N HIS A 101 6.45 -5.89 -15.51
CA HIS A 101 5.55 -6.84 -16.17
C HIS A 101 6.03 -8.28 -16.20
N SER A 102 7.32 -8.54 -16.18
CA SER A 102 7.86 -9.90 -16.21
C SER A 102 8.28 -10.43 -14.84
N ASP A 103 8.36 -9.58 -13.82
CA ASP A 103 9.15 -9.89 -12.64
C ASP A 103 8.39 -9.77 -11.31
N LEU A 104 7.07 -9.43 -11.34
CA LEU A 104 6.24 -9.55 -10.16
C LEU A 104 6.08 -11.01 -9.78
N THR A 105 6.54 -11.34 -8.59
CA THR A 105 6.49 -12.70 -8.04
C THR A 105 5.27 -12.89 -7.15
N LYS A 106 5.01 -14.13 -6.79
CA LYS A 106 4.00 -14.47 -5.78
C LYS A 106 4.28 -13.76 -4.45
N VAL A 107 5.55 -13.62 -4.06
CA VAL A 107 5.97 -12.95 -2.83
C VAL A 107 5.59 -11.47 -2.86
N ASP A 108 5.83 -10.77 -3.96
CA ASP A 108 5.48 -9.36 -4.10
C ASP A 108 3.99 -9.12 -3.95
N VAL A 109 3.18 -9.98 -4.55
CA VAL A 109 1.72 -9.92 -4.46
C VAL A 109 1.24 -10.16 -3.02
N TYR A 110 1.84 -11.11 -2.30
CA TYR A 110 1.52 -11.34 -0.89
C TYR A 110 1.97 -10.18 0.01
N GLN A 111 3.10 -9.55 -0.26
CA GLN A 111 3.51 -8.32 0.45
C GLN A 111 2.49 -7.20 0.28
N MET A 112 1.94 -7.03 -0.93
CA MET A 112 0.88 -6.05 -1.17
C MET A 112 -0.43 -6.40 -0.43
N LEU A 113 -0.80 -7.67 -0.35
CA LEU A 113 -1.96 -8.11 0.44
C LEU A 113 -1.75 -7.86 1.94
N CYS A 114 -0.55 -8.13 2.47
CA CYS A 114 -0.20 -7.81 3.86
C CYS A 114 -0.27 -6.30 4.11
N ALA A 115 0.19 -5.47 3.16
CA ALA A 115 0.09 -4.02 3.27
C ALA A 115 -1.37 -3.53 3.28
N ILE A 116 -2.25 -4.12 2.46
CA ILE A 116 -3.69 -3.82 2.45
C ILE A 116 -4.31 -4.20 3.80
N TYR A 117 -3.99 -5.36 4.34
CA TYR A 117 -4.47 -5.78 5.66
C TYR A 117 -3.98 -4.83 6.76
N ALA A 118 -2.70 -4.44 6.73
CA ALA A 118 -2.14 -3.51 7.71
C ALA A 118 -2.79 -2.11 7.61
N LEU A 119 -3.07 -1.63 6.39
CA LEU A 119 -3.83 -0.39 6.18
C LEU A 119 -5.22 -0.46 6.81
N ASP A 120 -5.93 -1.56 6.60
CA ASP A 120 -7.27 -1.79 7.14
C ASP A 120 -7.27 -1.73 8.67
N VAL A 121 -6.33 -2.45 9.30
CA VAL A 121 -6.16 -2.45 10.77
C VAL A 121 -5.85 -1.05 11.30
N VAL A 122 -4.97 -0.31 10.65
CA VAL A 122 -4.59 1.05 11.08
C VAL A 122 -5.79 2.00 10.94
N ILE A 123 -6.48 2.00 9.81
CA ILE A 123 -7.66 2.85 9.55
C ILE A 123 -8.79 2.53 10.54
N GLU A 124 -9.08 1.25 10.80
CA GLU A 124 -10.08 0.86 11.80
C GLU A 124 -9.71 1.32 13.22
N THR A 125 -8.43 1.22 13.59
CA THR A 125 -7.94 1.68 14.90
C THR A 125 -8.11 3.18 15.05
N GLU A 126 -7.81 3.96 14.01
CA GLU A 126 -8.04 5.40 13.98
C GLU A 126 -9.51 5.75 14.20
N GLN A 127 -10.39 5.08 13.49
CA GLN A 127 -11.84 5.32 13.60
C GLN A 127 -12.35 5.03 15.01
N ARG A 128 -11.85 3.98 15.68
CA ARG A 128 -12.22 3.64 17.06
C ARG A 128 -11.79 4.72 18.05
N VAL A 129 -10.56 5.23 17.90
CA VAL A 129 -10.05 6.33 18.75
C VAL A 129 -10.88 7.60 18.57
N LEU A 130 -11.23 7.96 17.33
CA LEU A 130 -12.05 9.13 17.03
C LEU A 130 -13.48 9.03 17.58
N ILE A 131 -14.04 7.83 17.67
CA ILE A 131 -15.40 7.59 18.18
C ILE A 131 -15.40 7.42 19.72
N GLY A 132 -14.23 7.38 20.37
CA GLY A 132 -14.12 7.30 21.84
C GLY A 132 -14.45 5.92 22.42
N TYR A 133 -14.26 4.87 21.65
CA TYR A 133 -14.49 3.48 22.10
C TYR A 133 -13.38 2.94 23.02
N ASP A 134 -12.23 3.61 23.11
CA ASP A 134 -11.15 3.26 24.04
C ASP A 134 -11.27 4.10 25.31
N LYS A 135 -12.20 3.69 26.22
CA LYS A 135 -12.24 4.08 27.62
C LYS A 135 -12.17 2.87 28.50
#